data_09bf7e42911811c651fe0e4a8d983ba9
#
_entry.id   09bf7e42911811c651fe0e4a8d983ba9
#
_cell.length_a   1.000
_cell.length_b   1.000
_cell.length_c   1.000
_cell.angle_alpha   90.00
_cell.angle_beta   90.00
_cell.angle_gamma   90.00
#
_symmetry.space_group_name_H-M   'P 1'
#
loop_
_entity.id
_entity.type
_entity.pdbx_description
1 polymer ?
#
loop_
_entity_poly.entity_id
_entity_poly.type
_entity_poly.pdbx_seq_one_letter_code
_entity_poly.pdbx_strand_id
1 'polypeptide(L)'
;MKKMFFTVAIAVSIVSVTTAFANPDGLQQKKNENQFAESFKQLSRDTAWEQKEKVDLKFNTYHPQGMTKIGDLYYMSSVEILEKPVKYEEPRDGYDRTTGKGIGHLFVFNQQGELLKDIRLGEGDMYHPGGIAFDGESIWVSVAEYRPNSESIIYKVDPKTMQPQEMFRTNDHIGGILRDGEKGNLKAVSWGSRTFYEFDSKGKVLSKDSNPSHFIDYQDCESAGKDNMICSGITELPQQGSSTGKYELGGLALLDMKTMEIEHELPISLVSSQGHTVTRNPVYLENTGEAIKLFAVPDDDKSSMLVYETTKLNTK
;
A
#
# COMPACT_ATOMS: atom_id res chain seq x y z
N MET A 1 -48.35 49.64 56.95
CA MET A 1 -46.94 49.22 57.01
C MET A 1 -46.80 47.91 56.30
N LYS A 2 -46.30 47.91 55.03
CA LYS A 2 -46.02 46.68 54.21
C LYS A 2 -44.56 46.32 54.42
N LYS A 3 -44.31 45.13 54.93
CA LYS A 3 -42.96 44.61 55.07
C LYS A 3 -42.58 43.95 53.72
N MET A 4 -41.50 44.44 53.10
CA MET A 4 -40.92 43.94 51.88
C MET A 4 -39.82 42.91 52.25
N PHE A 5 -39.99 41.66 51.88
CA PHE A 5 -38.95 40.60 52.00
C PHE A 5 -38.10 40.61 50.78
N PHE A 6 -36.80 40.85 50.92
CA PHE A 6 -35.79 40.64 49.85
C PHE A 6 -35.30 39.19 49.92
N THR A 7 -35.54 38.46 48.90
CA THR A 7 -34.95 37.12 48.75
C THR A 7 -33.65 37.26 47.92
N VAL A 8 -32.52 36.96 48.55
CA VAL A 8 -31.21 36.88 47.84
C VAL A 8 -31.07 35.50 47.28
N ALA A 9 -31.03 35.38 45.93
CA ALA A 9 -30.70 34.14 45.23
C ALA A 9 -29.17 34.05 45.06
N ILE A 10 -28.56 33.07 45.72
CA ILE A 10 -27.15 32.73 45.52
C ILE A 10 -27.06 31.76 44.32
N ALA A 11 -26.48 32.25 43.23
CA ALA A 11 -26.13 31.39 42.08
C ALA A 11 -24.83 30.66 42.37
N VAL A 12 -24.91 29.33 42.55
CA VAL A 12 -23.75 28.45 42.64
C VAL A 12 -23.36 28.02 41.22
N SER A 13 -22.27 28.59 40.73
CA SER A 13 -21.68 28.14 39.44
C SER A 13 -20.91 26.85 39.67
N ILE A 14 -21.45 25.74 39.16
CA ILE A 14 -20.74 24.45 39.10
C ILE A 14 -19.80 24.50 37.90
N VAL A 15 -18.52 24.68 38.13
CA VAL A 15 -17.48 24.49 37.10
C VAL A 15 -17.23 22.98 36.96
N SER A 16 -17.79 22.37 35.93
CA SER A 16 -17.48 20.99 35.56
C SER A 16 -16.10 20.94 34.91
N VAL A 17 -15.09 20.49 35.64
CA VAL A 17 -13.78 20.14 35.08
C VAL A 17 -13.92 18.79 34.38
N THR A 18 -14.08 18.81 33.05
CA THR A 18 -13.96 17.62 32.24
C THR A 18 -12.46 17.27 32.09
N THR A 19 -11.99 16.38 32.93
CA THR A 19 -10.69 15.70 32.69
C THR A 19 -10.86 14.80 31.50
N ALA A 20 -10.29 15.19 30.35
CA ALA A 20 -10.16 14.33 29.21
C ALA A 20 -9.18 13.19 29.59
N PHE A 21 -9.71 12.01 29.88
CA PHE A 21 -8.90 10.81 30.01
C PHE A 21 -8.35 10.47 28.61
N ALA A 22 -7.02 10.60 28.44
CA ALA A 22 -6.35 10.12 27.24
C ALA A 22 -6.63 8.61 27.13
N ASN A 23 -7.14 8.18 25.97
CA ASN A 23 -7.43 6.79 25.71
C ASN A 23 -6.08 6.01 25.71
N PRO A 24 -5.85 5.08 26.66
CA PRO A 24 -4.59 4.35 26.76
C PRO A 24 -4.27 3.55 25.48
N ASP A 25 -5.30 3.03 24.80
CA ASP A 25 -5.17 2.29 23.57
C ASP A 25 -4.67 3.18 22.40
N GLY A 26 -5.13 4.43 22.34
CA GLY A 26 -4.66 5.39 21.34
C GLY A 26 -3.21 5.85 21.55
N LEU A 27 -2.72 5.88 22.79
CA LEU A 27 -1.32 6.17 23.09
C LEU A 27 -0.40 4.98 22.76
N GLN A 28 -0.88 3.76 22.99
CA GLN A 28 -0.15 2.55 22.66
C GLN A 28 -0.06 2.36 21.14
N GLN A 29 -1.14 2.62 20.41
CA GLN A 29 -1.18 2.55 18.96
C GLN A 29 -0.23 3.57 18.33
N LYS A 30 -0.26 4.85 18.75
CA LYS A 30 0.69 5.89 18.29
C LYS A 30 2.16 5.58 18.60
N LYS A 31 2.43 4.92 19.74
CA LYS A 31 3.79 4.48 20.09
C LYS A 31 4.28 3.36 19.18
N ASN A 32 3.38 2.45 18.81
CA ASN A 32 3.68 1.35 17.89
C ASN A 32 3.90 1.85 16.45
N GLU A 33 3.14 2.86 15.99
CA GLU A 33 3.26 3.44 14.65
C GLU A 33 4.63 4.09 14.41
N ASN A 34 5.12 4.93 15.34
CA ASN A 34 6.46 5.52 15.23
C ASN A 34 7.57 4.48 15.36
N GLN A 35 7.31 3.36 16.03
CA GLN A 35 8.27 2.29 16.22
C GLN A 35 8.50 1.50 14.93
N PHE A 36 7.55 1.46 13.98
CA PHE A 36 7.70 0.67 12.75
C PHE A 36 8.82 1.22 11.86
N ALA A 37 8.80 2.50 11.53
CA ALA A 37 9.85 3.13 10.73
C ALA A 37 11.23 2.97 11.39
N GLU A 38 11.33 3.15 12.71
CA GLU A 38 12.59 2.98 13.44
C GLU A 38 13.05 1.51 13.47
N SER A 39 12.15 0.56 13.56
CA SER A 39 12.46 -0.86 13.44
C SER A 39 12.95 -1.20 12.02
N PHE A 40 12.31 -0.65 10.99
CA PHE A 40 12.70 -0.85 9.61
C PHE A 40 14.10 -0.30 9.31
N LYS A 41 14.48 0.85 9.85
CA LYS A 41 15.82 1.45 9.71
C LYS A 41 16.94 0.58 10.30
N GLN A 42 16.62 -0.40 11.16
CA GLN A 42 17.61 -1.34 11.68
C GLN A 42 17.90 -2.50 10.71
N LEU A 43 17.05 -2.70 9.70
CA LEU A 43 17.28 -3.71 8.69
C LEU A 43 18.46 -3.33 7.80
N SER A 44 19.18 -4.34 7.31
CA SER A 44 20.28 -4.19 6.38
C SER A 44 20.24 -5.33 5.35
N ARG A 45 21.08 -5.25 4.34
CA ARG A 45 21.24 -6.36 3.37
C ARG A 45 21.65 -7.68 4.00
N ASP A 46 22.21 -7.63 5.23
CA ASP A 46 22.65 -8.80 5.99
C ASP A 46 21.58 -9.29 6.96
N THR A 47 20.39 -8.66 6.99
CA THR A 47 19.27 -9.09 7.82
C THR A 47 18.84 -10.49 7.40
N ALA A 48 18.86 -11.42 8.36
CA ALA A 48 18.35 -12.76 8.14
C ALA A 48 16.82 -12.79 8.19
N TRP A 49 16.21 -13.37 7.17
CA TRP A 49 14.79 -13.62 7.06
C TRP A 49 14.52 -15.14 7.16
N GLU A 50 13.73 -15.56 8.11
CA GLU A 50 13.33 -16.95 8.28
C GLU A 50 11.93 -17.17 7.73
N GLN A 51 11.75 -18.11 6.81
CA GLN A 51 10.41 -18.47 6.34
C GLN A 51 9.65 -19.19 7.47
N LYS A 52 8.56 -18.62 7.92
CA LYS A 52 7.70 -19.17 8.98
C LYS A 52 6.54 -19.98 8.43
N GLU A 53 5.95 -19.50 7.34
CA GLU A 53 4.76 -20.13 6.75
C GLU A 53 4.80 -20.07 5.23
N LYS A 54 4.11 -21.01 4.61
CA LYS A 54 3.72 -21.02 3.21
C LYS A 54 2.27 -21.49 3.14
N VAL A 55 1.39 -20.63 2.60
CA VAL A 55 -0.04 -20.91 2.46
C VAL A 55 -0.39 -20.90 0.98
N ASP A 56 -0.77 -22.05 0.42
CA ASP A 56 -1.22 -22.10 -0.98
C ASP A 56 -2.58 -21.43 -1.09
N LEU A 57 -2.69 -20.46 -2.03
CA LEU A 57 -3.95 -19.77 -2.30
C LEU A 57 -4.85 -20.67 -3.14
N LYS A 58 -6.07 -20.93 -2.64
CA LYS A 58 -7.03 -21.88 -3.22
C LYS A 58 -7.89 -21.26 -4.32
N PHE A 59 -7.39 -20.20 -4.95
CA PHE A 59 -8.05 -19.50 -6.06
C PHE A 59 -7.01 -19.00 -7.05
N ASN A 60 -7.43 -18.63 -8.25
CA ASN A 60 -6.54 -18.03 -9.23
C ASN A 60 -6.23 -16.59 -8.82
N THR A 61 -4.95 -16.30 -8.56
CA THR A 61 -4.49 -14.98 -8.15
C THR A 61 -4.28 -14.03 -9.33
N TYR A 62 -4.27 -14.54 -10.55
CA TYR A 62 -3.92 -13.79 -11.76
C TYR A 62 -2.58 -13.08 -11.64
N HIS A 63 -2.54 -11.75 -11.79
CA HIS A 63 -1.34 -10.94 -11.61
C HIS A 63 -1.52 -10.00 -10.41
N PRO A 64 -1.09 -10.41 -9.20
CA PRO A 64 -1.25 -9.64 -7.97
C PRO A 64 -0.46 -8.33 -7.99
N GLN A 65 -0.98 -7.27 -7.35
CA GLN A 65 -0.36 -5.94 -7.40
C GLN A 65 -0.11 -5.32 -6.02
N GLY A 66 -1.10 -5.33 -5.15
CA GLY A 66 -1.01 -4.76 -3.81
C GLY A 66 -1.70 -5.64 -2.78
N MET A 67 -1.27 -5.58 -1.51
CA MET A 67 -1.86 -6.34 -0.42
C MET A 67 -1.87 -5.57 0.88
N THR A 68 -2.95 -5.70 1.65
CA THR A 68 -3.03 -5.23 3.02
C THR A 68 -3.75 -6.25 3.90
N LYS A 69 -3.55 -6.17 5.22
CA LYS A 69 -4.15 -7.07 6.20
C LYS A 69 -5.01 -6.28 7.18
N ILE A 70 -6.23 -6.75 7.43
CA ILE A 70 -7.14 -6.17 8.41
C ILE A 70 -7.67 -7.28 9.31
N GLY A 71 -7.23 -7.31 10.54
CA GLY A 71 -7.49 -8.43 11.45
C GLY A 71 -6.92 -9.73 10.89
N ASP A 72 -7.77 -10.74 10.72
CA ASP A 72 -7.40 -12.07 10.20
C ASP A 72 -7.60 -12.20 8.68
N LEU A 73 -7.97 -11.13 8.00
CA LEU A 73 -8.26 -11.12 6.57
C LEU A 73 -7.19 -10.38 5.78
N TYR A 74 -6.88 -10.92 4.61
CA TYR A 74 -6.01 -10.30 3.61
C TYR A 74 -6.85 -9.74 2.48
N TYR A 75 -6.48 -8.56 2.01
CA TYR A 75 -7.06 -7.89 0.85
C TYR A 75 -5.96 -7.75 -0.18
N MET A 76 -6.20 -8.19 -1.41
CA MET A 76 -5.19 -8.22 -2.46
C MET A 76 -5.78 -7.73 -3.78
N SER A 77 -5.24 -6.65 -4.31
CA SER A 77 -5.56 -6.21 -5.67
C SER A 77 -4.88 -7.11 -6.69
N SER A 78 -5.56 -7.35 -7.80
CA SER A 78 -5.01 -8.18 -8.88
C SER A 78 -5.68 -7.86 -10.21
N VAL A 79 -5.00 -8.17 -11.31
CA VAL A 79 -5.53 -8.03 -12.66
C VAL A 79 -5.59 -9.36 -13.39
N GLU A 80 -6.78 -9.73 -13.89
CA GLU A 80 -6.96 -10.78 -14.88
C GLU A 80 -6.73 -10.18 -16.27
N ILE A 81 -5.62 -10.56 -16.93
CA ILE A 81 -5.29 -10.06 -18.27
C ILE A 81 -5.94 -10.94 -19.31
N LEU A 82 -6.96 -10.43 -19.98
CA LEU A 82 -7.68 -11.11 -21.07
C LEU A 82 -6.99 -10.92 -22.43
N GLU A 83 -6.42 -9.73 -22.66
CA GLU A 83 -5.68 -9.37 -23.86
C GLU A 83 -4.48 -8.50 -23.44
N LYS A 84 -3.25 -9.00 -23.69
CA LYS A 84 -2.03 -8.26 -23.29
C LYS A 84 -1.89 -6.97 -24.10
N PRO A 85 -1.45 -5.85 -23.48
CA PRO A 85 -1.06 -4.66 -24.21
C PRO A 85 0.04 -4.96 -25.22
N VAL A 86 -0.09 -4.40 -26.42
CA VAL A 86 0.88 -4.54 -27.52
C VAL A 86 1.63 -3.23 -27.67
N LYS A 87 2.96 -3.28 -27.57
CA LYS A 87 3.81 -2.11 -27.82
C LYS A 87 3.71 -1.68 -29.28
N TYR A 88 3.66 -0.38 -29.50
CA TYR A 88 3.77 0.21 -30.84
C TYR A 88 5.24 0.29 -31.26
N GLU A 89 5.51 0.23 -32.57
CA GLU A 89 6.83 0.53 -33.12
C GLU A 89 7.22 1.97 -32.87
N GLU A 90 6.25 2.90 -33.06
CA GLU A 90 6.35 4.32 -32.75
C GLU A 90 5.16 4.72 -31.88
N PRO A 91 5.34 5.59 -30.88
CA PRO A 91 4.25 6.04 -30.01
C PRO A 91 3.08 6.61 -30.82
N ARG A 92 1.84 6.33 -30.37
CA ARG A 92 0.59 6.83 -30.99
C ARG A 92 -0.22 7.56 -29.93
N ASP A 93 -0.65 8.78 -30.27
CA ASP A 93 -1.45 9.64 -29.37
C ASP A 93 -0.83 9.82 -27.97
N GLY A 94 0.52 9.81 -27.88
CA GLY A 94 1.26 9.93 -26.62
C GLY A 94 1.47 8.61 -25.86
N TYR A 95 0.98 7.47 -26.37
CA TYR A 95 1.12 6.16 -25.74
C TYR A 95 2.13 5.27 -26.46
N ASP A 96 2.83 4.45 -25.70
CA ASP A 96 3.81 3.47 -26.20
C ASP A 96 3.19 2.11 -26.58
N ARG A 97 1.92 1.87 -26.16
CA ARG A 97 1.21 0.58 -26.35
C ARG A 97 -0.31 0.75 -26.34
N THR A 98 -1.01 -0.32 -26.75
CA THR A 98 -2.47 -0.44 -26.57
C THR A 98 -2.82 -0.60 -25.10
N THR A 99 -4.08 -0.41 -24.73
CA THR A 99 -4.57 -0.68 -23.36
C THR A 99 -4.60 -2.16 -23.05
N GLY A 100 -4.77 -3.04 -24.05
CA GLY A 100 -5.15 -4.42 -23.82
C GLY A 100 -6.58 -4.53 -23.29
N LYS A 101 -6.90 -5.66 -22.63
CA LYS A 101 -8.17 -5.88 -21.93
C LYS A 101 -7.95 -6.71 -20.69
N GLY A 102 -8.71 -6.44 -19.65
CA GLY A 102 -8.62 -7.19 -18.42
C GLY A 102 -9.77 -6.90 -17.45
N ILE A 103 -9.65 -7.46 -16.28
CA ILE A 103 -10.60 -7.29 -15.19
C ILE A 103 -9.82 -7.01 -13.92
N GLY A 104 -10.13 -5.91 -13.26
CA GLY A 104 -9.58 -5.56 -11.96
C GLY A 104 -10.32 -6.26 -10.83
N HIS A 105 -9.56 -6.79 -9.88
CA HIS A 105 -10.06 -7.49 -8.70
C HIS A 105 -9.52 -6.86 -7.42
N LEU A 106 -10.32 -6.91 -6.37
CA LEU A 106 -9.86 -6.86 -4.99
C LEU A 106 -10.35 -8.14 -4.32
N PHE A 107 -9.44 -9.07 -4.12
CA PHE A 107 -9.71 -10.34 -3.44
C PHE A 107 -9.67 -10.14 -1.93
N VAL A 108 -10.59 -10.82 -1.22
CA VAL A 108 -10.56 -10.96 0.24
C VAL A 108 -10.40 -12.44 0.56
N PHE A 109 -9.38 -12.81 1.32
CA PHE A 109 -9.10 -14.19 1.66
C PHE A 109 -8.64 -14.34 3.12
N ASN A 110 -8.74 -15.55 3.64
CA ASN A 110 -8.39 -15.88 5.01
C ASN A 110 -6.96 -16.46 5.14
N GLN A 111 -6.54 -16.71 6.37
CA GLN A 111 -5.24 -17.30 6.70
C GLN A 111 -5.03 -18.72 6.14
N GLN A 112 -6.09 -19.43 5.74
CA GLN A 112 -6.06 -20.74 5.11
C GLN A 112 -5.97 -20.68 3.58
N GLY A 113 -5.83 -19.47 3.01
CA GLY A 113 -5.75 -19.23 1.57
C GLY A 113 -7.09 -19.39 0.84
N GLU A 114 -8.21 -19.34 1.54
CA GLU A 114 -9.54 -19.49 0.98
C GLU A 114 -10.12 -18.14 0.57
N LEU A 115 -10.56 -18.02 -0.69
CA LEU A 115 -11.22 -16.81 -1.20
C LEU A 115 -12.59 -16.64 -0.53
N LEU A 116 -12.79 -15.51 0.12
CA LEU A 116 -14.07 -15.14 0.77
C LEU A 116 -14.89 -14.20 -0.10
N LYS A 117 -14.24 -13.31 -0.84
CA LYS A 117 -14.88 -12.32 -1.70
C LYS A 117 -14.01 -11.95 -2.88
N ASP A 118 -14.63 -11.72 -4.02
CA ASP A 118 -14.05 -11.09 -5.21
C ASP A 118 -14.85 -9.81 -5.50
N ILE A 119 -14.20 -8.66 -5.39
CA ILE A 119 -14.77 -7.36 -5.66
C ILE A 119 -14.19 -6.87 -6.98
N ARG A 120 -15.06 -6.61 -7.96
CA ARG A 120 -14.65 -6.09 -9.27
C ARG A 120 -14.39 -4.60 -9.18
N LEU A 121 -13.27 -4.16 -9.76
CA LEU A 121 -12.86 -2.77 -9.82
C LEU A 121 -12.53 -2.39 -11.25
N GLY A 122 -12.73 -1.11 -11.56
CA GLY A 122 -12.41 -0.54 -12.85
C GLY A 122 -13.61 -0.36 -13.78
N GLU A 123 -13.35 0.29 -14.90
CA GLU A 123 -14.34 0.64 -15.92
C GLU A 123 -13.64 0.79 -17.28
N GLY A 124 -14.18 0.18 -18.32
CA GLY A 124 -13.62 0.28 -19.68
C GLY A 124 -12.18 -0.22 -19.76
N ASP A 125 -11.28 0.65 -20.21
CA ASP A 125 -9.85 0.36 -20.33
C ASP A 125 -9.07 0.50 -19.01
N MET A 126 -9.67 1.09 -17.98
CA MET A 126 -9.11 1.19 -16.63
C MET A 126 -9.46 -0.07 -15.83
N TYR A 127 -8.66 -1.11 -15.97
CA TYR A 127 -8.86 -2.43 -15.38
C TYR A 127 -7.66 -2.95 -14.58
N HIS A 128 -6.56 -2.18 -14.53
CA HIS A 128 -5.32 -2.57 -13.88
C HIS A 128 -5.23 -1.90 -12.49
N PRO A 129 -5.66 -2.59 -11.40
CA PRO A 129 -5.45 -2.08 -10.06
C PRO A 129 -3.96 -2.08 -9.72
N GLY A 130 -3.53 -1.10 -8.95
CA GLY A 130 -2.17 -0.98 -8.43
C GLY A 130 -2.06 -1.43 -6.98
N GLY A 131 -1.00 -0.98 -6.30
CA GLY A 131 -0.78 -1.13 -4.87
C GLY A 131 -1.92 -0.53 -4.04
N ILE A 132 -2.18 -1.12 -2.87
CA ILE A 132 -3.29 -0.75 -1.99
C ILE A 132 -2.81 -0.48 -0.57
N ALA A 133 -3.51 0.39 0.15
CA ALA A 133 -3.21 0.65 1.55
C ALA A 133 -4.47 0.81 2.40
N PHE A 134 -4.41 0.37 3.65
CA PHE A 134 -5.47 0.57 4.63
C PHE A 134 -5.11 1.75 5.54
N ASP A 135 -6.01 2.73 5.65
CA ASP A 135 -5.80 3.95 6.44
C ASP A 135 -6.39 3.87 7.88
N GLY A 136 -6.77 2.67 8.32
CA GLY A 136 -7.46 2.44 9.60
C GLY A 136 -8.99 2.48 9.49
N GLU A 137 -9.54 2.97 8.38
CA GLU A 137 -10.98 3.06 8.11
C GLU A 137 -11.36 2.39 6.78
N SER A 138 -10.58 2.63 5.75
CA SER A 138 -10.86 2.21 4.38
C SER A 138 -9.60 1.78 3.64
N ILE A 139 -9.79 0.96 2.62
CA ILE A 139 -8.74 0.56 1.68
C ILE A 139 -8.77 1.51 0.50
N TRP A 140 -7.63 2.11 0.18
CA TRP A 140 -7.42 2.94 -1.00
C TRP A 140 -6.84 2.09 -2.12
N VAL A 141 -7.41 2.22 -3.32
CA VAL A 141 -7.02 1.45 -4.51
C VAL A 141 -7.03 2.36 -5.72
N SER A 142 -5.93 2.38 -6.47
CA SER A 142 -5.90 2.95 -7.81
C SER A 142 -6.23 1.89 -8.85
N VAL A 143 -6.96 2.22 -9.91
CA VAL A 143 -7.21 1.34 -11.04
C VAL A 143 -6.95 2.12 -12.33
N ALA A 144 -5.90 1.74 -13.05
CA ALA A 144 -5.41 2.46 -14.21
C ALA A 144 -5.64 1.68 -15.52
N GLU A 145 -5.40 2.33 -16.65
CA GLU A 145 -5.14 1.63 -17.90
C GLU A 145 -3.77 0.94 -17.83
N TYR A 146 -3.57 -0.19 -18.49
CA TYR A 146 -2.29 -0.93 -18.43
C TYR A 146 -1.23 -0.34 -19.38
N ARG A 147 -1.00 0.96 -19.23
CA ARG A 147 0.02 1.73 -19.97
C ARG A 147 0.44 2.99 -19.21
N PRO A 148 1.68 3.48 -19.37
CA PRO A 148 2.13 4.72 -18.74
C PRO A 148 1.41 5.95 -19.30
N ASN A 149 1.42 7.06 -18.55
CA ASN A 149 0.84 8.36 -18.91
C ASN A 149 -0.64 8.30 -19.30
N SER A 150 -1.39 7.38 -18.69
CA SER A 150 -2.78 7.10 -19.00
C SER A 150 -3.76 7.74 -18.00
N GLU A 151 -4.86 7.06 -17.71
CA GLU A 151 -5.84 7.51 -16.73
C GLU A 151 -5.98 6.51 -15.59
N SER A 152 -6.38 6.99 -14.42
CA SER A 152 -6.68 6.17 -13.25
C SER A 152 -7.95 6.62 -12.55
N ILE A 153 -8.70 5.64 -12.04
CA ILE A 153 -9.77 5.84 -11.08
C ILE A 153 -9.23 5.52 -9.69
N ILE A 154 -9.47 6.41 -8.73
CA ILE A 154 -9.13 6.18 -7.33
C ILE A 154 -10.38 5.77 -6.56
N TYR A 155 -10.32 4.58 -5.98
CA TYR A 155 -11.39 4.01 -5.16
C TYR A 155 -11.04 4.04 -3.68
N LYS A 156 -12.09 4.18 -2.88
CA LYS A 156 -12.12 3.92 -1.45
C LYS A 156 -13.04 2.73 -1.22
N VAL A 157 -12.56 1.69 -0.54
CA VAL A 157 -13.35 0.48 -0.24
C VAL A 157 -13.52 0.35 1.26
N ASP A 158 -14.76 0.31 1.73
CA ASP A 158 -15.08 0.02 3.13
C ASP A 158 -14.91 -1.49 3.39
N PRO A 159 -13.99 -1.91 4.28
CA PRO A 159 -13.74 -3.33 4.53
C PRO A 159 -14.91 -4.05 5.21
N LYS A 160 -15.87 -3.33 5.81
CA LYS A 160 -17.04 -3.92 6.46
C LYS A 160 -18.15 -4.24 5.46
N THR A 161 -18.42 -3.30 4.57
CA THR A 161 -19.48 -3.44 3.54
C THR A 161 -18.93 -4.04 2.24
N MET A 162 -17.61 -3.98 2.04
CA MET A 162 -16.91 -4.41 0.82
C MET A 162 -17.45 -3.71 -0.44
N GLN A 163 -17.87 -2.46 -0.29
CA GLN A 163 -18.39 -1.63 -1.37
C GLN A 163 -17.32 -0.65 -1.83
N PRO A 164 -16.93 -0.67 -3.10
CA PRO A 164 -16.05 0.34 -3.68
C PRO A 164 -16.83 1.64 -3.92
N GLN A 165 -16.19 2.75 -3.62
CA GLN A 165 -16.66 4.09 -3.93
C GLN A 165 -15.60 4.79 -4.77
N GLU A 166 -15.96 5.25 -5.97
CA GLU A 166 -15.10 6.14 -6.76
C GLU A 166 -14.98 7.49 -6.04
N MET A 167 -13.73 7.94 -5.86
CA MET A 167 -13.42 9.20 -5.20
C MET A 167 -13.10 10.29 -6.20
N PHE A 168 -12.21 9.99 -7.15
CA PHE A 168 -11.83 10.90 -8.25
C PHE A 168 -11.08 10.13 -9.35
N ARG A 169 -10.85 10.83 -10.47
CA ARG A 169 -10.03 10.36 -11.59
C ARG A 169 -8.83 11.29 -11.79
N THR A 170 -7.75 10.77 -12.33
CA THR A 170 -6.54 11.55 -12.63
C THR A 170 -5.91 11.10 -13.94
N ASN A 171 -5.22 12.04 -14.62
CA ASN A 171 -4.62 11.83 -15.94
C ASN A 171 -3.16 11.35 -15.79
N ASP A 172 -2.95 10.26 -15.10
CA ASP A 172 -1.72 9.47 -15.09
C ASP A 172 -2.04 8.05 -14.61
N HIS A 173 -1.15 7.10 -14.93
CA HIS A 173 -1.18 5.77 -14.36
C HIS A 173 -0.70 5.82 -12.92
N ILE A 174 -1.59 5.69 -11.95
CA ILE A 174 -1.26 5.59 -10.54
C ILE A 174 -1.05 4.11 -10.20
N GLY A 175 0.21 3.76 -9.91
CA GLY A 175 0.63 2.39 -9.60
C GLY A 175 0.43 1.98 -8.15
N GLY A 176 0.29 2.94 -7.23
CA GLY A 176 0.02 2.70 -5.82
C GLY A 176 -0.44 3.98 -5.13
N ILE A 177 -1.28 3.85 -4.11
CA ILE A 177 -1.85 5.00 -3.39
C ILE A 177 -2.09 4.66 -1.93
N LEU A 178 -1.77 5.61 -1.05
CA LEU A 178 -2.07 5.53 0.37
C LEU A 178 -2.49 6.91 0.92
N ARG A 179 -3.18 6.89 2.06
CA ARG A 179 -3.60 8.12 2.73
C ARG A 179 -2.64 8.49 3.84
N ASP A 180 -2.21 9.75 3.85
CA ASP A 180 -1.50 10.36 4.97
C ASP A 180 -2.46 10.49 6.15
N GLY A 181 -2.18 9.76 7.24
CA GLY A 181 -3.06 9.73 8.42
C GLY A 181 -3.16 11.06 9.16
N GLU A 182 -2.19 11.96 9.04
CA GLU A 182 -2.19 13.25 9.72
C GLU A 182 -2.97 14.31 8.96
N LYS A 183 -2.69 14.46 7.67
CA LYS A 183 -3.28 15.53 6.84
C LYS A 183 -4.54 15.08 6.10
N GLY A 184 -4.73 13.77 5.94
CA GLY A 184 -5.81 13.20 5.14
C GLY A 184 -5.62 13.36 3.64
N ASN A 185 -4.43 13.81 3.19
CA ASN A 185 -4.02 13.84 1.79
C ASN A 185 -3.66 12.44 1.32
N LEU A 186 -3.56 12.26 0.01
CA LEU A 186 -3.20 11.00 -0.60
C LEU A 186 -1.81 11.11 -1.21
N LYS A 187 -0.94 10.15 -0.88
CA LYS A 187 0.36 9.96 -1.50
C LYS A 187 0.26 8.86 -2.53
N ALA A 188 0.86 9.06 -3.68
CA ALA A 188 0.77 8.10 -4.76
C ALA A 188 2.04 8.05 -5.60
N VAL A 189 2.23 6.92 -6.28
CA VAL A 189 3.34 6.68 -7.21
C VAL A 189 2.79 6.38 -8.60
N SER A 190 3.47 6.88 -9.64
CA SER A 190 3.10 6.63 -11.03
C SER A 190 3.62 5.27 -11.52
N TRP A 191 3.38 4.96 -12.80
CA TRP A 191 4.00 3.83 -13.51
C TRP A 191 5.52 3.79 -13.29
N GLY A 192 6.02 2.62 -12.86
CA GLY A 192 7.44 2.44 -12.52
C GLY A 192 7.91 3.38 -11.41
N SER A 193 7.00 3.92 -10.61
CA SER A 193 7.26 4.87 -9.52
C SER A 193 8.15 6.07 -9.90
N ARG A 194 8.12 6.50 -11.17
CA ARG A 194 8.98 7.62 -11.62
C ARG A 194 8.53 8.98 -11.13
N THR A 195 7.25 9.10 -10.72
CA THR A 195 6.67 10.33 -10.19
C THR A 195 5.97 10.06 -8.88
N PHE A 196 6.22 10.91 -7.90
CA PHE A 196 5.50 10.99 -6.64
C PHE A 196 4.42 12.04 -6.74
N TYR A 197 3.23 11.72 -6.27
CA TYR A 197 2.08 12.63 -6.22
C TYR A 197 1.61 12.85 -4.79
N GLU A 198 1.16 14.07 -4.52
CA GLU A 198 0.28 14.36 -3.40
C GLU A 198 -1.03 14.92 -3.94
N PHE A 199 -2.16 14.31 -3.53
CA PHE A 199 -3.50 14.78 -3.85
C PHE A 199 -4.22 15.20 -2.58
N ASP A 200 -5.12 16.19 -2.70
CA ASP A 200 -6.12 16.38 -1.67
C ASP A 200 -7.21 15.27 -1.74
N SER A 201 -8.13 15.25 -0.77
CA SER A 201 -9.21 14.26 -0.72
C SER A 201 -10.20 14.31 -1.91
N LYS A 202 -10.10 15.33 -2.77
CA LYS A 202 -10.94 15.53 -3.97
C LYS A 202 -10.18 15.27 -5.26
N GLY A 203 -8.91 14.84 -5.19
CA GLY A 203 -8.08 14.54 -6.34
C GLY A 203 -7.36 15.72 -6.97
N LYS A 204 -7.35 16.89 -6.32
CA LYS A 204 -6.51 18.01 -6.76
C LYS A 204 -5.05 17.68 -6.47
N VAL A 205 -4.19 17.74 -7.47
CA VAL A 205 -2.73 17.62 -7.30
C VAL A 205 -2.22 18.77 -6.46
N LEU A 206 -1.58 18.46 -5.34
CA LEU A 206 -0.93 19.41 -4.43
C LEU A 206 0.57 19.49 -4.71
N SER A 207 1.22 18.35 -4.97
CA SER A 207 2.59 18.28 -5.44
C SER A 207 2.79 17.16 -6.47
N LYS A 208 3.85 17.29 -7.28
CA LYS A 208 4.30 16.32 -8.26
C LYS A 208 5.82 16.39 -8.34
N ASP A 209 6.49 15.35 -7.85
CA ASP A 209 7.93 15.30 -7.71
C ASP A 209 8.51 14.06 -8.41
N SER A 210 9.74 14.16 -8.92
CA SER A 210 10.41 13.02 -9.55
C SER A 210 10.99 12.10 -8.48
N ASN A 211 10.85 10.78 -8.64
CA ASN A 211 11.58 9.81 -7.84
C ASN A 211 13.08 9.81 -8.25
N PRO A 212 14.00 10.19 -7.37
CA PRO A 212 15.43 10.20 -7.68
C PRO A 212 16.06 8.79 -7.68
N SER A 213 15.44 7.81 -7.01
CA SER A 213 15.96 6.45 -6.93
C SER A 213 15.64 5.64 -8.18
N HIS A 214 16.62 4.86 -8.62
CA HIS A 214 16.50 3.82 -9.63
C HIS A 214 16.79 2.43 -9.05
N PHE A 215 16.72 2.30 -7.71
CA PHE A 215 16.99 1.05 -7.04
C PHE A 215 15.91 0.00 -7.35
N ILE A 216 14.64 0.36 -7.14
CA ILE A 216 13.47 -0.47 -7.48
C ILE A 216 12.33 0.41 -8.01
N ASP A 217 11.45 -0.17 -8.79
CA ASP A 217 10.15 0.40 -9.14
C ASP A 217 9.13 -0.06 -8.09
N TYR A 218 8.53 0.89 -7.37
CA TYR A 218 7.58 0.59 -6.29
C TYR A 218 6.28 0.02 -6.88
N GLN A 219 5.89 -1.15 -6.39
CA GLN A 219 4.67 -1.85 -6.77
C GLN A 219 3.56 -1.63 -5.74
N ASP A 220 3.91 -1.64 -4.45
CA ASP A 220 2.99 -1.49 -3.35
C ASP A 220 3.61 -0.65 -2.26
N CYS A 221 2.81 0.21 -1.61
CA CYS A 221 3.26 1.07 -0.52
C CYS A 221 2.24 1.04 0.61
N GLU A 222 2.71 0.94 1.83
CA GLU A 222 1.88 0.96 3.04
C GLU A 222 2.39 1.95 4.08
N SER A 223 1.52 2.37 4.99
CA SER A 223 1.91 3.27 6.08
C SER A 223 2.83 2.57 7.08
N ALA A 224 3.96 3.19 7.38
CA ALA A 224 4.90 2.75 8.41
C ALA A 224 4.86 3.65 9.66
N GLY A 225 3.70 4.22 9.94
CA GLY A 225 3.45 5.16 11.01
C GLY A 225 3.00 6.52 10.52
N LYS A 226 3.11 7.52 11.38
CA LYS A 226 2.51 8.84 11.17
C LYS A 226 3.03 9.58 9.93
N ASP A 227 4.32 9.50 9.69
CA ASP A 227 5.02 10.36 8.72
C ASP A 227 5.80 9.53 7.68
N ASN A 228 5.75 8.20 7.77
CA ASN A 228 6.54 7.32 6.91
C ASN A 228 5.67 6.32 6.16
N MET A 229 6.13 5.93 4.98
CA MET A 229 5.61 4.79 4.22
C MET A 229 6.74 3.85 3.84
N ILE A 230 6.42 2.55 3.75
CA ILE A 230 7.31 1.53 3.20
C ILE A 230 6.76 1.10 1.87
N CYS A 231 7.60 1.12 0.84
CA CYS A 231 7.27 0.64 -0.49
C CYS A 231 8.09 -0.61 -0.80
N SER A 232 7.44 -1.59 -1.44
CA SER A 232 8.06 -2.79 -1.99
C SER A 232 8.09 -2.74 -3.50
N GLY A 233 9.02 -3.47 -4.12
CA GLY A 233 9.06 -3.53 -5.57
C GLY A 233 10.29 -4.24 -6.11
N ILE A 234 10.51 -4.08 -7.41
CA ILE A 234 11.61 -4.69 -8.15
C ILE A 234 12.25 -3.72 -9.14
N THR A 235 13.46 -4.07 -9.56
CA THR A 235 14.01 -3.62 -10.84
C THR A 235 14.42 -4.82 -11.68
N GLU A 236 14.20 -4.74 -12.98
CA GLU A 236 14.66 -5.73 -13.95
C GLU A 236 15.95 -5.26 -14.58
N LEU A 237 17.03 -5.96 -14.33
CA LEU A 237 18.35 -5.67 -14.90
C LEU A 237 18.65 -6.59 -16.08
N PRO A 238 19.33 -6.11 -17.14
CA PRO A 238 19.76 -6.96 -18.24
C PRO A 238 20.69 -8.08 -17.75
N GLN A 239 20.40 -9.31 -18.13
CA GLN A 239 21.28 -10.43 -17.85
C GLN A 239 22.42 -10.44 -18.86
N GLN A 240 23.67 -10.39 -18.38
CA GLN A 240 24.85 -10.44 -19.24
C GLN A 240 24.90 -11.74 -20.05
N GLY A 241 25.16 -11.62 -21.35
CA GLY A 241 25.25 -12.76 -22.26
C GLY A 241 23.90 -13.29 -22.78
N SER A 242 22.78 -12.63 -22.42
CA SER A 242 21.45 -12.92 -22.97
C SER A 242 20.88 -11.67 -23.64
N SER A 243 20.28 -11.84 -24.81
CA SER A 243 19.59 -10.74 -25.52
C SER A 243 18.19 -10.43 -24.95
N THR A 244 17.61 -11.36 -24.18
CA THR A 244 16.24 -11.26 -23.65
C THR A 244 16.15 -11.59 -22.17
N GLY A 245 17.20 -12.16 -21.57
CA GLY A 245 17.23 -12.52 -20.17
C GLY A 245 17.29 -11.29 -19.26
N LYS A 246 16.52 -11.33 -18.19
CA LYS A 246 16.48 -10.32 -17.16
C LYS A 246 16.77 -10.95 -15.81
N TYR A 247 17.35 -10.16 -14.94
CA TYR A 247 17.56 -10.46 -13.53
C TYR A 247 16.66 -9.55 -12.69
N GLU A 248 15.83 -10.14 -11.84
CA GLU A 248 14.97 -9.38 -10.91
C GLU A 248 15.76 -9.09 -9.63
N LEU A 249 15.90 -7.82 -9.29
CA LEU A 249 16.38 -7.35 -7.99
C LEU A 249 15.18 -6.84 -7.19
N GLY A 250 14.90 -7.51 -6.07
CA GLY A 250 13.86 -7.11 -5.14
C GLY A 250 14.35 -6.12 -4.10
N GLY A 251 13.44 -5.33 -3.57
CA GLY A 251 13.77 -4.40 -2.52
C GLY A 251 12.58 -3.81 -1.77
N LEU A 252 12.92 -3.13 -0.68
CA LEU A 252 12.03 -2.33 0.15
C LEU A 252 12.64 -0.93 0.30
N ALA A 253 11.80 0.09 0.41
CA ALA A 253 12.23 1.47 0.62
C ALA A 253 11.34 2.14 1.68
N LEU A 254 11.95 2.85 2.63
CA LEU A 254 11.27 3.71 3.59
C LEU A 254 11.35 5.15 3.10
N LEU A 255 10.21 5.82 3.04
CA LEU A 255 10.11 7.21 2.61
C LEU A 255 9.45 8.07 3.69
N ASP A 256 9.91 9.31 3.83
CA ASP A 256 9.18 10.34 4.55
C ASP A 256 8.01 10.86 3.69
N MET A 257 6.78 10.77 4.21
CA MET A 257 5.58 11.18 3.47
C MET A 257 5.42 12.70 3.32
N LYS A 258 6.15 13.52 4.10
CA LYS A 258 6.08 14.97 4.00
C LYS A 258 6.95 15.51 2.89
N THR A 259 8.17 14.97 2.80
CA THR A 259 9.20 15.41 1.84
C THR A 259 9.29 14.53 0.61
N MET A 260 8.75 13.30 0.67
CA MET A 260 8.94 12.21 -0.28
C MET A 260 10.43 11.82 -0.44
N GLU A 261 11.26 12.15 0.54
CA GLU A 261 12.65 11.71 0.59
C GLU A 261 12.75 10.25 0.99
N ILE A 262 13.67 9.54 0.35
CA ILE A 262 13.97 8.14 0.65
C ILE A 262 14.94 8.12 1.81
N GLU A 263 14.52 7.57 2.94
CA GLU A 263 15.31 7.51 4.17
C GLU A 263 16.12 6.21 4.31
N HIS A 264 15.63 5.11 3.75
CA HIS A 264 16.30 3.81 3.81
C HIS A 264 15.89 2.91 2.65
N GLU A 265 16.87 2.26 2.00
CA GLU A 265 16.63 1.27 0.94
C GLU A 265 17.30 -0.05 1.30
N LEU A 266 16.60 -1.15 1.05
CA LEU A 266 17.02 -2.48 1.46
C LEU A 266 16.82 -3.49 0.33
N PRO A 267 17.87 -4.12 -0.22
CA PRO A 267 17.73 -5.20 -1.17
C PRO A 267 17.18 -6.47 -0.48
N ILE A 268 16.29 -7.17 -1.17
CA ILE A 268 15.69 -8.42 -0.72
C ILE A 268 16.14 -9.54 -1.65
N SER A 269 16.80 -10.55 -1.10
CA SER A 269 17.33 -11.71 -1.84
C SER A 269 16.42 -12.95 -1.77
N LEU A 270 15.25 -12.83 -1.13
CA LEU A 270 14.29 -13.93 -1.02
C LEU A 270 13.62 -14.19 -2.36
N VAL A 271 13.47 -15.47 -2.71
CA VAL A 271 12.83 -15.89 -3.96
C VAL A 271 11.78 -16.97 -3.71
N SER A 272 10.74 -16.98 -4.55
CA SER A 272 9.73 -18.02 -4.56
C SER A 272 10.27 -19.34 -5.16
N SER A 273 9.52 -20.41 -5.05
CA SER A 273 9.84 -21.67 -5.70
C SER A 273 9.80 -21.61 -7.24
N GLN A 274 9.19 -20.57 -7.81
CA GLN A 274 9.16 -20.29 -9.25
C GLN A 274 10.34 -19.42 -9.71
N GLY A 275 11.18 -18.95 -8.77
CA GLY A 275 12.38 -18.17 -9.06
C GLY A 275 12.16 -16.66 -9.12
N HIS A 276 10.99 -16.17 -8.76
CA HIS A 276 10.69 -14.74 -8.67
C HIS A 276 11.10 -14.17 -7.29
N THR A 277 11.64 -12.96 -7.28
CA THR A 277 11.85 -12.27 -6.01
C THR A 277 10.52 -12.04 -5.29
N VAL A 278 10.52 -12.16 -3.95
CA VAL A 278 9.28 -12.06 -3.16
C VAL A 278 8.61 -10.69 -3.24
N THR A 279 9.36 -9.65 -3.61
CA THR A 279 8.84 -8.29 -3.76
C THR A 279 8.40 -7.94 -5.19
N ARG A 280 8.35 -8.93 -6.09
CA ARG A 280 7.87 -8.75 -7.48
C ARG A 280 6.41 -8.31 -7.55
N ASN A 281 5.58 -8.93 -6.75
CA ASN A 281 4.16 -8.70 -6.58
C ASN A 281 3.91 -8.24 -5.14
N PRO A 282 2.68 -8.19 -4.61
CA PRO A 282 2.38 -7.50 -3.37
C PRO A 282 3.14 -8.04 -2.16
N VAL A 283 3.53 -7.10 -1.31
CA VAL A 283 4.11 -7.36 -0.01
C VAL A 283 3.35 -6.56 1.05
N TYR A 284 3.03 -7.20 2.15
CA TYR A 284 2.56 -6.54 3.38
C TYR A 284 3.57 -6.77 4.50
N LEU A 285 3.86 -5.73 5.27
CA LEU A 285 4.78 -5.80 6.39
C LEU A 285 4.04 -5.57 7.72
N GLU A 286 4.44 -6.28 8.76
CA GLU A 286 3.89 -6.15 10.10
C GLU A 286 5.02 -6.02 11.12
N ASN A 287 5.01 -4.94 11.89
CA ASN A 287 5.93 -4.79 13.02
C ASN A 287 5.35 -5.46 14.26
N THR A 288 6.00 -6.52 14.72
CA THR A 288 5.59 -7.26 15.95
C THR A 288 6.14 -6.64 17.23
N GLY A 289 6.96 -5.57 17.13
CA GLY A 289 7.71 -4.96 18.23
C GLY A 289 9.07 -5.62 18.49
N GLU A 290 9.23 -6.91 18.24
CA GLU A 290 10.50 -7.63 18.36
C GLU A 290 11.12 -7.97 17.00
N ALA A 291 10.31 -8.05 15.95
CA ALA A 291 10.71 -8.43 14.60
C ALA A 291 9.79 -7.77 13.57
N ILE A 292 10.17 -7.84 12.30
CA ILE A 292 9.30 -7.50 11.18
C ILE A 292 8.90 -8.78 10.46
N LYS A 293 7.59 -8.97 10.26
CA LYS A 293 7.03 -10.01 9.39
C LYS A 293 6.80 -9.45 8.00
N LEU A 294 7.12 -10.25 7.00
CA LEU A 294 6.90 -9.97 5.59
C LEU A 294 5.96 -11.05 5.04
N PHE A 295 4.84 -10.63 4.50
CA PHE A 295 3.88 -11.46 3.79
C PHE A 295 3.99 -11.11 2.30
N ALA A 296 4.17 -12.12 1.45
CA ALA A 296 4.35 -11.90 0.01
C ALA A 296 3.54 -12.90 -0.81
N VAL A 297 3.01 -12.45 -1.95
CA VAL A 297 2.33 -13.30 -2.95
C VAL A 297 3.04 -13.07 -4.30
N PRO A 298 4.26 -13.64 -4.48
CA PRO A 298 5.17 -13.25 -5.55
C PRO A 298 4.85 -13.78 -6.95
N ASP A 299 4.05 -14.83 -7.03
CA ASP A 299 3.84 -15.55 -8.29
C ASP A 299 2.48 -15.23 -8.90
N ASP A 300 2.38 -15.33 -10.22
CA ASP A 300 1.13 -15.14 -10.95
C ASP A 300 0.27 -16.41 -10.94
N ASP A 301 -1.03 -16.30 -11.20
CA ASP A 301 -2.04 -17.36 -11.34
C ASP A 301 -2.14 -18.30 -10.13
N LYS A 302 -1.23 -19.24 -10.00
CA LYS A 302 -1.17 -20.21 -8.90
C LYS A 302 -0.07 -19.81 -7.93
N SER A 303 -0.43 -18.99 -6.97
CA SER A 303 0.52 -18.46 -6.01
C SER A 303 0.32 -19.04 -4.60
N SER A 304 1.33 -18.84 -3.78
CA SER A 304 1.27 -19.06 -2.33
C SER A 304 1.58 -17.76 -1.62
N MET A 305 0.96 -17.53 -0.49
CA MET A 305 1.40 -16.51 0.44
C MET A 305 2.58 -17.07 1.24
N LEU A 306 3.73 -16.41 1.12
CA LEU A 306 4.95 -16.70 1.85
C LEU A 306 5.08 -15.75 3.02
N VAL A 307 5.34 -16.27 4.21
CA VAL A 307 5.52 -15.46 5.41
C VAL A 307 6.94 -15.63 5.93
N TYR A 308 7.65 -14.52 6.00
CA TYR A 308 9.00 -14.45 6.57
C TYR A 308 9.01 -13.59 7.83
N GLU A 309 9.97 -13.83 8.69
CA GLU A 309 10.19 -13.02 9.88
C GLU A 309 11.69 -12.74 10.04
N THR A 310 12.04 -11.51 10.40
CA THR A 310 13.43 -11.16 10.72
C THR A 310 13.86 -11.84 12.02
N THR A 311 15.17 -12.00 12.19
CA THR A 311 15.73 -12.22 13.54
C THR A 311 15.37 -11.04 14.44
N LYS A 312 15.37 -11.27 15.78
CA LYS A 312 15.03 -10.21 16.74
C LYS A 312 15.82 -8.92 16.49
N LEU A 313 15.10 -7.83 16.37
CA LEU A 313 15.67 -6.49 16.26
C LEU A 313 16.23 -6.08 17.62
N ASN A 314 17.35 -5.35 17.63
CA ASN A 314 17.90 -4.81 18.86
C ASN A 314 17.01 -3.63 19.31
N THR A 315 16.03 -3.89 20.15
CA THR A 315 15.29 -2.81 20.83
C THR A 315 16.25 -2.12 21.81
N LYS A 316 16.72 -0.91 21.45
CA LYS A 316 17.45 -0.03 22.35
C LYS A 316 16.52 0.67 23.32
#